data_0de3dc48aec4f125b86b0ff25a287b50
#
_entry.id   0de3dc48aec4f125b86b0ff25a287b50
#
_cell.length_a   1.000
_cell.length_b   1.000
_cell.length_c   1.000
_cell.angle_alpha   90.00
_cell.angle_beta   90.00
_cell.angle_gamma   90.00
#
_symmetry.space_group_name_H-M   'P 1'
#
loop_
_entity.id
_entity.type
_entity.pdbx_description
1 polymer ?
#
loop_
_entity_poly.entity_id
_entity_poly.type
_entity_poly.pdbx_seq_one_letter_code
_entity_poly.pdbx_strand_id
1 'polypeptide(L)'
;TPIKSSAASDVYKRQGIPSEDVILKEGDIINVDVSTIYKGYFSDSSRMFIIGKTTPDKEKLVRVAKECVEEGIKAVKPWTFLGDMADAVNRHAKENGYSIVVDIGGHGVGLEFHEDPFVSYVTPKGTEMLMVPGMVFTIEPMVNAGTAEIYQDADNGWTIYTDDGKPSAQWEVTVAVTEDGCEVLVW
;
A
#
# COMPACT_ATOMS: atom_id res chain seq x y z
N THR A 1 17.92 16.55 -3.49
CA THR A 1 16.52 16.05 -3.53
C THR A 1 16.24 15.44 -2.16
N PRO A 2 15.28 15.95 -1.39
CA PRO A 2 14.93 15.33 -0.12
C PRO A 2 14.26 13.98 -0.40
N ILE A 3 14.89 12.92 0.05
CA ILE A 3 14.27 11.59 0.11
C ILE A 3 13.55 11.56 1.46
N LYS A 4 12.23 11.41 1.43
CA LYS A 4 11.49 11.03 2.63
C LYS A 4 11.35 9.51 2.58
N SER A 5 11.90 8.83 3.56
CA SER A 5 11.66 7.40 3.74
C SER A 5 10.92 7.22 5.05
N SER A 6 9.83 6.50 5.03
CA SER A 6 9.22 5.96 6.23
C SER A 6 9.53 4.46 6.30
N ALA A 7 9.93 3.99 7.45
CA ALA A 7 10.19 2.58 7.68
C ALA A 7 9.37 2.12 8.87
N ALA A 8 8.49 1.14 8.66
CA ALA A 8 7.80 0.46 9.73
C ALA A 8 8.57 -0.81 10.07
N SER A 9 9.19 -0.85 11.25
CA SER A 9 10.10 -1.92 11.66
C SER A 9 9.51 -2.93 12.65
N ASP A 10 8.23 -2.83 12.97
CA ASP A 10 7.59 -3.74 13.91
C ASP A 10 6.35 -4.39 13.33
N VAL A 11 6.11 -5.60 13.78
CA VAL A 11 5.01 -6.48 13.40
C VAL A 11 3.63 -5.81 13.52
N TYR A 12 3.52 -4.71 14.25
CA TYR A 12 2.28 -4.00 14.59
C TYR A 12 2.19 -2.58 14.00
N LYS A 13 3.29 -2.06 13.44
CA LYS A 13 3.35 -0.69 12.90
C LYS A 13 3.12 -0.72 11.39
N ARG A 14 2.28 0.17 10.92
CA ARG A 14 1.98 0.35 9.49
C ARG A 14 2.71 1.53 8.89
N GLN A 15 2.79 2.61 9.64
CA GLN A 15 3.65 3.76 9.36
C GLN A 15 4.47 4.02 10.62
N GLY A 16 5.75 4.21 10.46
CA GLY A 16 6.66 4.44 11.57
C GLY A 16 7.60 5.59 11.30
N ILE A 17 8.01 6.24 12.38
CA ILE A 17 9.11 7.20 12.32
C ILE A 17 10.40 6.40 12.47
N PRO A 18 11.35 6.49 11.52
CA PRO A 18 12.66 5.85 11.68
C PRO A 18 13.32 6.29 12.99
N SER A 19 13.87 5.34 13.75
CA SER A 19 14.51 5.59 15.02
C SER A 19 15.77 4.74 15.16
N GLU A 20 16.83 5.32 15.68
CA GLU A 20 18.06 4.60 16.02
C GLU A 20 17.88 3.61 17.19
N ASP A 21 16.82 3.79 17.98
CA ASP A 21 16.46 2.91 19.09
C ASP A 21 15.81 1.60 18.64
N VAL A 22 15.33 1.53 17.38
CA VAL A 22 14.68 0.36 16.82
C VAL A 22 15.67 -0.42 15.97
N ILE A 23 16.20 -1.50 16.53
CA ILE A 23 17.14 -2.39 15.85
C ILE A 23 16.41 -3.56 15.25
N LEU A 24 16.52 -3.72 13.92
CA LEU A 24 15.94 -4.84 13.20
C LEU A 24 16.57 -6.17 13.65
N LYS A 25 15.73 -7.18 13.82
CA LYS A 25 16.10 -8.53 14.28
C LYS A 25 15.72 -9.58 13.25
N GLU A 26 16.36 -10.72 13.32
CA GLU A 26 15.96 -11.88 12.52
C GLU A 26 14.48 -12.23 12.79
N GLY A 27 13.71 -12.39 11.73
CA GLY A 27 12.28 -12.65 11.78
C GLY A 27 11.39 -11.42 11.65
N ASP A 28 11.96 -10.22 11.64
CA ASP A 28 11.20 -8.99 11.39
C ASP A 28 10.81 -8.88 9.91
N ILE A 29 9.66 -8.30 9.68
CA ILE A 29 9.23 -7.82 8.36
C ILE A 29 9.17 -6.30 8.41
N ILE A 30 9.72 -5.65 7.40
CA ILE A 30 9.79 -4.18 7.34
C ILE A 30 9.29 -3.69 5.99
N ASN A 31 8.46 -2.65 6.01
CA ASN A 31 8.15 -1.86 4.82
C ASN A 31 9.16 -0.71 4.72
N VAL A 32 9.71 -0.50 3.54
CA VAL A 32 10.53 0.67 3.21
C VAL A 32 9.81 1.44 2.12
N ASP A 33 9.34 2.61 2.49
CA ASP A 33 8.57 3.51 1.65
C ASP A 33 9.44 4.70 1.25
N VAL A 34 9.49 4.98 -0.04
CA VAL A 34 10.39 5.97 -0.63
C VAL A 34 9.65 6.86 -1.61
N SER A 35 9.47 8.11 -1.21
CA SER A 35 8.95 9.17 -2.08
C SER A 35 10.09 10.02 -2.63
N THR A 36 10.04 10.35 -3.89
CA THR A 36 11.05 11.19 -4.55
C THR A 36 10.42 12.30 -5.37
N ILE A 37 11.19 13.36 -5.63
CA ILE A 37 10.80 14.42 -6.55
C ILE A 37 11.85 14.51 -7.65
N TYR A 38 11.40 14.37 -8.90
CA TYR A 38 12.26 14.53 -10.07
C TYR A 38 11.65 15.53 -11.04
N LYS A 39 12.37 16.62 -11.32
CA LYS A 39 11.93 17.70 -12.21
C LYS A 39 10.54 18.29 -11.87
N GLY A 40 10.18 18.32 -10.59
CA GLY A 40 8.92 18.85 -10.10
C GLY A 40 7.78 17.83 -10.05
N TYR A 41 8.00 16.58 -10.43
CA TYR A 41 7.03 15.49 -10.31
C TYR A 41 7.38 14.58 -9.14
N PHE A 42 6.35 14.21 -8.39
CA PHE A 42 6.45 13.22 -7.32
C PHE A 42 6.36 11.80 -7.86
N SER A 43 7.05 10.88 -7.20
CA SER A 43 6.84 9.45 -7.36
C SER A 43 6.87 8.78 -6.00
N ASP A 44 6.11 7.72 -5.85
CA ASP A 44 5.95 7.00 -4.60
C ASP A 44 5.96 5.50 -4.82
N SER A 45 6.62 4.78 -3.93
CA SER A 45 6.64 3.31 -3.94
C SER A 45 7.14 2.74 -2.63
N SER A 46 6.62 1.60 -2.23
CA SER A 46 7.12 0.88 -1.06
C SER A 46 7.32 -0.61 -1.30
N ARG A 47 8.23 -1.19 -0.52
CA ARG A 47 8.56 -2.61 -0.58
C ARG A 47 8.70 -3.21 0.80
N MET A 48 8.26 -4.47 0.90
CA MET A 48 8.51 -5.27 2.10
C MET A 48 9.85 -6.00 2.01
N PHE A 49 10.54 -6.07 3.14
CA PHE A 49 11.74 -6.86 3.32
C PHE A 49 11.56 -7.79 4.52
N ILE A 50 12.14 -8.97 4.42
CA ILE A 50 12.20 -9.96 5.51
C ILE A 50 13.64 -10.00 6.00
N ILE A 51 13.84 -9.81 7.28
CA ILE A 51 15.18 -9.82 7.90
C ILE A 51 15.52 -11.26 8.31
N GLY A 52 16.44 -11.85 7.57
CA GLY A 52 16.84 -13.24 7.81
C GLY A 52 15.70 -14.25 7.56
N LYS A 53 15.46 -15.15 8.51
CA LYS A 53 14.38 -16.15 8.46
C LYS A 53 13.21 -15.70 9.31
N THR A 54 12.00 -15.80 8.78
CA THR A 54 10.77 -15.47 9.52
C THR A 54 9.80 -16.66 9.56
N THR A 55 8.63 -16.46 10.15
CA THR A 55 7.60 -17.50 10.23
C THR A 55 6.86 -17.65 8.89
N PRO A 56 6.33 -18.85 8.58
CA PRO A 56 5.53 -19.06 7.37
C PRO A 56 4.32 -18.10 7.24
N ASP A 57 3.73 -17.70 8.36
CA ASP A 57 2.59 -16.77 8.37
C ASP A 57 3.01 -15.36 7.92
N LYS A 58 4.16 -14.87 8.39
CA LYS A 58 4.70 -13.58 7.96
C LYS A 58 5.15 -13.62 6.50
N GLU A 59 5.80 -14.72 6.06
CA GLU A 59 6.16 -14.92 4.64
C GLU A 59 4.91 -14.88 3.76
N LYS A 60 3.84 -15.59 4.17
CA LYS A 60 2.57 -15.60 3.47
C LYS A 60 1.96 -14.21 3.40
N LEU A 61 1.95 -13.46 4.52
CA LEU A 61 1.41 -12.11 4.58
C LEU A 61 2.13 -11.17 3.61
N VAL A 62 3.47 -11.14 3.65
CA VAL A 62 4.29 -10.31 2.75
C VAL A 62 4.05 -10.67 1.28
N ARG A 63 3.94 -11.95 0.95
CA ARG A 63 3.66 -12.42 -0.40
C ARG A 63 2.26 -12.02 -0.86
N VAL A 64 1.23 -12.24 -0.04
CA VAL A 64 -0.16 -11.89 -0.39
C VAL A 64 -0.35 -10.39 -0.52
N ALA A 65 0.32 -9.57 0.31
CA ALA A 65 0.30 -8.12 0.15
C ALA A 65 0.86 -7.70 -1.22
N LYS A 66 1.94 -8.33 -1.69
CA LYS A 66 2.45 -8.10 -3.04
C LYS A 66 1.46 -8.54 -4.12
N GLU A 67 0.90 -9.74 -3.97
CA GLU A 67 -0.11 -10.28 -4.88
C GLU A 67 -1.34 -9.36 -4.98
N CYS A 68 -1.77 -8.71 -3.89
CA CYS A 68 -2.83 -7.71 -3.89
C CYS A 68 -2.52 -6.54 -4.83
N VAL A 69 -1.28 -6.02 -4.81
CA VAL A 69 -0.84 -4.98 -5.75
C VAL A 69 -0.86 -5.50 -7.18
N GLU A 70 -0.36 -6.71 -7.41
CA GLU A 70 -0.35 -7.34 -8.74
C GLU A 70 -1.77 -7.56 -9.30
N GLU A 71 -2.73 -7.94 -8.46
CA GLU A 71 -4.15 -8.04 -8.85
C GLU A 71 -4.75 -6.65 -9.15
N GLY A 72 -4.37 -5.63 -8.36
CA GLY A 72 -4.73 -4.23 -8.65
C GLY A 72 -4.23 -3.79 -10.02
N ILE A 73 -2.95 -3.99 -10.33
CA ILE A 73 -2.35 -3.65 -11.63
C ILE A 73 -3.10 -4.32 -12.79
N LYS A 74 -3.43 -5.62 -12.65
CA LYS A 74 -4.17 -6.38 -13.68
C LYS A 74 -5.59 -5.85 -13.90
N ALA A 75 -6.20 -5.29 -12.84
CA ALA A 75 -7.57 -4.78 -12.86
C ALA A 75 -7.67 -3.33 -13.37
N VAL A 76 -6.56 -2.57 -13.35
CA VAL A 76 -6.54 -1.22 -13.92
C VAL A 76 -6.71 -1.28 -15.43
N LYS A 77 -7.81 -0.73 -15.92
CA LYS A 77 -8.15 -0.66 -17.35
C LYS A 77 -8.84 0.67 -17.65
N PRO A 78 -8.56 1.28 -18.80
CA PRO A 78 -9.27 2.49 -19.19
C PRO A 78 -10.78 2.21 -19.30
N TRP A 79 -11.58 3.20 -18.91
CA TRP A 79 -13.04 3.18 -18.98
C TRP A 79 -13.72 2.16 -18.05
N THR A 80 -13.01 1.71 -17.01
CA THR A 80 -13.56 0.98 -15.86
C THR A 80 -13.44 1.84 -14.60
N PHE A 81 -14.05 1.41 -13.49
CA PHE A 81 -14.08 2.20 -12.26
C PHE A 81 -12.96 1.79 -11.29
N LEU A 82 -12.51 2.71 -10.45
CA LEU A 82 -11.57 2.38 -9.37
C LEU A 82 -12.09 1.27 -8.46
N GLY A 83 -13.41 1.20 -8.25
CA GLY A 83 -14.05 0.11 -7.51
C GLY A 83 -13.88 -1.27 -8.16
N ASP A 84 -13.66 -1.37 -9.47
CA ASP A 84 -13.36 -2.65 -10.12
C ASP A 84 -11.98 -3.18 -9.70
N MET A 85 -11.01 -2.29 -9.58
CA MET A 85 -9.67 -2.57 -9.06
C MET A 85 -9.72 -2.88 -7.55
N ALA A 86 -10.45 -2.06 -6.78
CA ALA A 86 -10.64 -2.26 -5.35
C ALA A 86 -11.23 -3.64 -5.03
N ASP A 87 -12.27 -4.07 -5.76
CA ASP A 87 -12.91 -5.39 -5.60
C ASP A 87 -11.90 -6.52 -5.86
N ALA A 88 -11.07 -6.41 -6.90
CA ALA A 88 -10.05 -7.42 -7.21
C ALA A 88 -9.04 -7.57 -6.08
N VAL A 89 -8.53 -6.46 -5.56
CA VAL A 89 -7.58 -6.42 -4.42
C VAL A 89 -8.21 -7.00 -3.16
N ASN A 90 -9.40 -6.53 -2.78
CA ASN A 90 -10.09 -6.95 -1.56
C ASN A 90 -10.46 -8.44 -1.59
N ARG A 91 -10.93 -8.93 -2.72
CA ARG A 91 -11.26 -10.34 -2.91
C ARG A 91 -10.02 -11.22 -2.73
N HIS A 92 -8.89 -10.86 -3.35
CA HIS A 92 -7.64 -11.63 -3.21
C HIS A 92 -7.18 -11.69 -1.75
N ALA A 93 -7.21 -10.57 -1.03
CA ALA A 93 -6.89 -10.55 0.39
C ALA A 93 -7.80 -11.47 1.21
N LYS A 94 -9.13 -11.37 1.02
CA LYS A 94 -10.13 -12.17 1.75
C LYS A 94 -10.02 -13.66 1.46
N GLU A 95 -9.78 -14.06 0.22
CA GLU A 95 -9.58 -15.47 -0.19
C GLU A 95 -8.35 -16.09 0.49
N ASN A 96 -7.36 -15.25 0.85
CA ASN A 96 -6.17 -15.66 1.59
C ASN A 96 -6.33 -15.58 3.12
N GLY A 97 -7.47 -15.09 3.62
CA GLY A 97 -7.79 -14.98 5.05
C GLY A 97 -7.29 -13.70 5.70
N TYR A 98 -7.09 -12.63 4.92
CA TYR A 98 -6.62 -11.32 5.36
C TYR A 98 -7.68 -10.24 5.20
N SER A 99 -7.49 -9.10 5.87
CA SER A 99 -8.33 -7.91 5.79
C SER A 99 -7.56 -6.76 5.15
N ILE A 100 -8.27 -5.90 4.43
CA ILE A 100 -7.74 -4.64 3.92
C ILE A 100 -8.22 -3.51 4.83
N VAL A 101 -7.33 -2.57 5.15
CA VAL A 101 -7.69 -1.37 5.90
C VAL A 101 -8.61 -0.47 5.09
N VAL A 102 -9.58 0.12 5.78
CA VAL A 102 -10.64 0.94 5.17
C VAL A 102 -10.24 2.42 5.13
N ASP A 103 -9.63 2.92 6.19
CA ASP A 103 -9.45 4.35 6.44
C ASP A 103 -8.26 4.97 5.71
N ILE A 104 -7.38 4.15 5.14
CA ILE A 104 -6.19 4.58 4.42
C ILE A 104 -6.17 3.86 3.07
N GLY A 105 -5.85 4.60 2.03
CA GLY A 105 -5.80 4.11 0.66
C GLY A 105 -4.68 4.77 -0.12
N GLY A 106 -4.62 4.47 -1.41
CA GLY A 106 -3.76 5.15 -2.36
C GLY A 106 -4.31 6.52 -2.76
N HIS A 107 -3.59 7.18 -3.60
CA HIS A 107 -3.87 8.55 -3.99
C HIS A 107 -3.37 8.86 -5.41
N GLY A 108 -3.92 9.88 -6.02
CA GLY A 108 -3.31 10.51 -7.19
C GLY A 108 -1.93 11.06 -6.82
N VAL A 109 -0.98 11.00 -7.74
CA VAL A 109 0.39 11.49 -7.53
C VAL A 109 0.93 12.08 -8.82
N GLY A 110 1.62 13.21 -8.72
CA GLY A 110 2.19 13.85 -9.90
C GLY A 110 2.77 15.21 -9.60
N LEU A 111 2.00 16.27 -9.71
CA LEU A 111 2.43 17.63 -9.37
C LEU A 111 2.39 17.88 -7.87
N GLU A 112 1.45 17.26 -7.18
CA GLU A 112 1.40 17.22 -5.72
C GLU A 112 1.75 15.80 -5.25
N PHE A 113 2.16 15.69 -3.99
CA PHE A 113 2.47 14.38 -3.39
C PHE A 113 1.21 13.54 -3.20
N HIS A 114 0.16 14.17 -2.69
CA HIS A 114 -1.17 13.58 -2.60
C HIS A 114 -2.15 14.46 -3.37
N GLU A 115 -2.75 13.93 -4.41
CA GLU A 115 -3.80 14.59 -5.18
C GLU A 115 -4.96 13.61 -5.46
N ASP A 116 -6.07 14.11 -5.94
CA ASP A 116 -7.20 13.26 -6.32
C ASP A 116 -6.81 12.30 -7.47
N PRO A 117 -7.39 11.09 -7.49
CA PRO A 117 -8.40 10.57 -6.57
C PRO A 117 -7.83 9.94 -5.29
N PHE A 118 -8.64 9.86 -4.22
CA PHE A 118 -8.42 8.87 -3.17
C PHE A 118 -8.73 7.48 -3.72
N VAL A 119 -7.84 6.52 -3.50
CA VAL A 119 -7.92 5.16 -4.04
C VAL A 119 -8.22 4.16 -2.92
N SER A 120 -9.49 3.86 -2.73
CA SER A 120 -9.93 2.83 -1.78
C SER A 120 -9.70 1.43 -2.35
N TYR A 121 -9.53 0.44 -1.47
CA TYR A 121 -9.40 -0.98 -1.84
C TYR A 121 -10.53 -1.85 -1.27
N VAL A 122 -11.60 -1.23 -0.78
CA VAL A 122 -12.73 -1.96 -0.16
C VAL A 122 -14.08 -1.58 -0.76
N THR A 123 -14.08 -0.70 -1.75
CA THR A 123 -15.31 -0.23 -2.42
C THR A 123 -15.84 -1.25 -3.40
N PRO A 124 -17.17 -1.27 -3.62
CA PRO A 124 -17.81 -2.23 -4.52
C PRO A 124 -17.43 -2.02 -5.99
N LYS A 125 -17.44 -3.10 -6.74
CA LYS A 125 -17.29 -3.08 -8.19
C LYS A 125 -18.28 -2.12 -8.86
N GLY A 126 -17.80 -1.37 -9.87
CA GLY A 126 -18.61 -0.42 -10.64
C GLY A 126 -18.88 0.90 -9.91
N THR A 127 -18.14 1.19 -8.85
CA THR A 127 -18.22 2.46 -8.09
C THR A 127 -16.92 3.23 -8.15
N GLU A 128 -16.89 4.41 -7.52
CA GLU A 128 -15.76 5.34 -7.49
C GLU A 128 -15.51 6.02 -8.84
N MET A 129 -14.36 6.69 -8.97
CA MET A 129 -14.00 7.43 -10.17
C MET A 129 -13.76 6.51 -11.37
N LEU A 130 -14.20 6.94 -12.54
CA LEU A 130 -13.88 6.29 -13.82
C LEU A 130 -12.40 6.49 -14.14
N MET A 131 -11.68 5.41 -14.37
CA MET A 131 -10.30 5.46 -14.81
C MET A 131 -10.23 5.88 -16.28
N VAL A 132 -9.46 6.93 -16.57
CA VAL A 132 -9.25 7.43 -17.93
C VAL A 132 -7.77 7.46 -18.26
N PRO A 133 -7.38 7.29 -19.54
CA PRO A 133 -5.99 7.39 -19.94
C PRO A 133 -5.35 8.71 -19.48
N GLY A 134 -4.13 8.62 -18.95
CA GLY A 134 -3.39 9.75 -18.37
C GLY A 134 -3.56 9.93 -16.86
N MET A 135 -4.47 9.23 -16.20
CA MET A 135 -4.52 9.20 -14.73
C MET A 135 -3.28 8.51 -14.17
N VAL A 136 -2.70 9.10 -13.12
CA VAL A 136 -1.57 8.54 -12.37
C VAL A 136 -1.96 8.45 -10.90
N PHE A 137 -1.80 7.27 -10.30
CA PHE A 137 -2.14 7.05 -8.90
C PHE A 137 -1.33 5.89 -8.31
N THR A 138 -1.35 5.76 -6.97
CA THR A 138 -0.69 4.67 -6.26
C THR A 138 -1.62 3.48 -6.07
N ILE A 139 -1.05 2.28 -6.08
CA ILE A 139 -1.69 1.05 -5.63
C ILE A 139 -0.90 0.53 -4.44
N GLU A 140 -1.46 0.69 -3.24
CA GLU A 140 -0.77 0.48 -1.97
C GLU A 140 -1.64 -0.17 -0.88
N PRO A 141 -2.35 -1.26 -1.17
CA PRO A 141 -3.27 -1.85 -0.21
C PRO A 141 -2.52 -2.29 1.06
N MET A 142 -3.05 -1.88 2.18
CA MET A 142 -2.55 -2.31 3.48
C MET A 142 -3.28 -3.57 3.93
N VAL A 143 -2.54 -4.68 4.03
CA VAL A 143 -3.05 -6.03 4.30
C VAL A 143 -2.78 -6.41 5.75
N ASN A 144 -3.83 -6.64 6.54
CA ASN A 144 -3.74 -7.05 7.95
C ASN A 144 -3.96 -8.55 8.10
N ALA A 145 -3.15 -9.19 8.94
CA ALA A 145 -3.34 -10.58 9.32
C ALA A 145 -4.54 -10.80 10.26
N GLY A 146 -5.16 -9.75 10.73
CA GLY A 146 -6.32 -9.74 11.60
C GLY A 146 -7.45 -8.89 11.10
N THR A 147 -7.97 -8.01 11.96
CA THR A 147 -9.06 -7.10 11.61
C THR A 147 -8.60 -5.95 10.72
N ALA A 148 -9.55 -5.25 10.10
CA ALA A 148 -9.27 -4.08 9.27
C ALA A 148 -9.00 -2.82 10.10
N GLU A 149 -9.37 -2.85 11.38
CA GLU A 149 -9.33 -1.72 12.30
C GLU A 149 -7.89 -1.32 12.63
N ILE A 150 -7.71 -0.03 12.75
CA ILE A 150 -6.43 0.62 13.05
C ILE A 150 -6.64 1.76 14.04
N TYR A 151 -5.57 2.16 14.72
CA TYR A 151 -5.56 3.39 15.49
C TYR A 151 -4.27 4.16 15.27
N GLN A 152 -4.36 5.48 15.41
CA GLN A 152 -3.20 6.37 15.33
C GLN A 152 -2.64 6.60 16.73
N ASP A 153 -1.32 6.57 16.85
CA ASP A 153 -0.59 6.92 18.06
C ASP A 153 -0.86 8.38 18.45
N ALA A 154 -1.48 8.56 19.62
CA ALA A 154 -1.84 9.89 20.12
C ALA A 154 -0.61 10.73 20.52
N ASP A 155 0.52 10.10 20.87
CA ASP A 155 1.71 10.80 21.34
C ASP A 155 2.50 11.45 20.21
N ASN A 156 2.57 10.78 19.04
CA ASN A 156 3.31 11.29 17.90
C ASN A 156 2.42 11.74 16.73
N GLY A 157 1.13 11.41 16.75
CA GLY A 157 0.15 11.82 15.74
C GLY A 157 0.45 11.30 14.32
N TRP A 158 1.29 10.26 14.20
CA TRP A 158 1.73 9.73 12.91
C TRP A 158 1.66 8.21 12.82
N THR A 159 2.22 7.52 13.81
CA THR A 159 2.33 6.06 13.75
C THR A 159 0.94 5.41 13.78
N ILE A 160 0.73 4.48 12.86
CA ILE A 160 -0.52 3.71 12.76
C ILE A 160 -0.26 2.28 13.23
N TYR A 161 -1.13 1.78 14.08
CA TYR A 161 -1.10 0.41 14.59
C TYR A 161 -2.36 -0.36 14.17
N THR A 162 -2.21 -1.68 14.04
CA THR A 162 -3.38 -2.57 13.96
C THR A 162 -4.04 -2.66 15.35
N ASP A 163 -5.36 -2.56 15.42
CA ASP A 163 -6.08 -2.56 16.69
C ASP A 163 -5.95 -3.88 17.47
N ASP A 164 -5.85 -4.99 16.75
CA ASP A 164 -5.71 -6.34 17.32
C ASP A 164 -4.24 -6.78 17.54
N GLY A 165 -3.27 -5.92 17.25
CA GLY A 165 -1.84 -6.19 17.45
C GLY A 165 -1.27 -7.29 16.53
N LYS A 166 -1.96 -7.65 15.43
CA LYS A 166 -1.44 -8.63 14.47
C LYS A 166 -0.62 -7.96 13.37
N PRO A 167 0.25 -8.74 12.68
CA PRO A 167 1.08 -8.21 11.61
C PRO A 167 0.29 -7.55 10.48
N SER A 168 0.89 -6.54 9.88
CA SER A 168 0.43 -5.90 8.64
C SER A 168 1.57 -5.87 7.63
N ALA A 169 1.22 -5.88 6.33
CA ALA A 169 2.17 -5.71 5.23
C ALA A 169 1.58 -4.81 4.16
N GLN A 170 2.47 -4.05 3.49
CA GLN A 170 2.11 -3.14 2.41
C GLN A 170 3.18 -3.20 1.32
N TRP A 171 2.74 -3.27 0.08
CA TRP A 171 3.53 -2.97 -1.10
C TRP A 171 2.86 -1.83 -1.83
N GLU A 172 3.66 -1.05 -2.53
CA GLU A 172 3.16 0.10 -3.27
C GLU A 172 3.85 0.26 -4.59
N VAL A 173 3.07 0.69 -5.57
CA VAL A 173 3.53 1.08 -6.91
C VAL A 173 2.80 2.35 -7.35
N THR A 174 3.48 3.16 -8.15
CA THR A 174 2.82 4.21 -8.93
C THR A 174 2.52 3.67 -10.32
N VAL A 175 1.28 3.86 -10.77
CA VAL A 175 0.81 3.41 -12.08
C VAL A 175 0.22 4.55 -12.90
N ALA A 176 0.29 4.43 -14.23
CA ALA A 176 -0.44 5.27 -15.17
C ALA A 176 -1.47 4.45 -15.93
N VAL A 177 -2.69 4.97 -16.08
CA VAL A 177 -3.69 4.41 -16.98
C VAL A 177 -3.32 4.76 -18.40
N THR A 178 -3.21 3.76 -19.28
CA THR A 178 -2.92 3.93 -20.71
C THR A 178 -4.18 3.71 -21.56
N GLU A 179 -4.09 3.91 -22.87
CA GLU A 179 -5.21 3.59 -23.78
C GLU A 179 -5.60 2.11 -23.76
N ASP A 180 -4.64 1.23 -23.44
CA ASP A 180 -4.82 -0.23 -23.52
C ASP A 180 -4.84 -0.93 -22.14
N GLY A 181 -4.54 -0.22 -21.05
CA GLY A 181 -4.46 -0.83 -19.73
C GLY A 181 -3.69 0.00 -18.70
N CYS A 182 -2.59 -0.54 -18.19
CA CYS A 182 -1.82 0.02 -17.08
C CYS A 182 -0.32 -0.06 -17.36
N GLU A 183 0.38 1.04 -17.12
CA GLU A 183 1.84 1.09 -17.08
C GLU A 183 2.30 1.29 -15.62
N VAL A 184 3.22 0.46 -15.16
CA VAL A 184 3.85 0.64 -13.84
C VAL A 184 5.03 1.60 -14.01
N LEU A 185 4.92 2.79 -13.42
CA LEU A 185 5.94 3.83 -13.51
C LEU A 185 7.05 3.62 -12.48
N VAL A 186 6.68 3.17 -11.27
CA VAL A 186 7.61 2.90 -10.16
C VAL A 186 7.15 1.65 -9.42
N TRP A 187 8.13 0.78 -9.14
CA TRP A 187 7.98 -0.43 -8.30
C TRP A 187 8.78 -0.31 -7.03
#